data_26b00b63b896fbe5d3978876f0f9764e
#
_entry.id   26b00b63b896fbe5d3978876f0f9764e
#
_cell.length_a   1.000
_cell.length_b   1.000
_cell.length_c   1.000
_cell.angle_alpha   90.00
_cell.angle_beta   90.00
_cell.angle_gamma   90.00
#
_symmetry.space_group_name_H-M   'P 1'
#
loop_
_entity.id
_entity.type
_entity.pdbx_description
1 polymer ?
#
loop_
_entity_poly.entity_id
_entity_poly.type
_entity_poly.pdbx_seq_one_letter_code
_entity_poly.pdbx_strand_id
1 'polypeptide(L)'
;MVQSGLLRAYAVTDATRLTSAPDIPTVDEAGFPQLHISVWGGLFVPKGTPKSVIAKLNAAATTALADPTVRRALANIGQEVVPREQQTPEALAGVQKADIEKWWPIIKAANIKAE
;
A
#
# COMPACT_ATOMS: atom_id res chain seq x y z
N MET A 1 -7.37 -2.00 -18.73
CA MET A 1 -8.82 -2.25 -18.72
C MET A 1 -9.61 -0.95 -18.58
N VAL A 2 -9.40 -0.10 -17.58
CA VAL A 2 -10.09 1.21 -17.49
C VAL A 2 -9.72 2.12 -18.68
N GLN A 3 -8.41 2.29 -18.94
CA GLN A 3 -7.92 3.10 -20.08
C GLN A 3 -8.37 2.60 -21.45
N SER A 4 -8.68 1.32 -21.60
CA SER A 4 -9.22 0.75 -22.85
C SER A 4 -10.76 0.85 -22.96
N GLY A 5 -11.43 1.45 -21.96
CA GLY A 5 -12.89 1.60 -21.94
C GLY A 5 -13.68 0.33 -21.64
N LEU A 6 -13.01 -0.78 -21.34
CA LEU A 6 -13.68 -2.05 -21.00
C LEU A 6 -14.31 -2.05 -19.61
N LEU A 7 -13.76 -1.22 -18.69
CA LEU A 7 -14.27 -1.06 -17.34
C LEU A 7 -14.45 0.44 -17.05
N ARG A 8 -15.51 0.75 -16.31
CA ARG A 8 -15.74 2.10 -15.78
C ARG A 8 -15.27 2.13 -14.33
N ALA A 9 -14.32 3.02 -14.02
CA ALA A 9 -13.93 3.32 -12.65
C ALA A 9 -14.77 4.49 -12.14
N TYR A 10 -15.25 4.40 -10.90
CA TYR A 10 -16.05 5.44 -10.27
C TYR A 10 -15.24 6.25 -9.27
N ALA A 11 -14.35 5.62 -8.54
CA ALA A 11 -13.44 6.26 -7.60
C ALA A 11 -12.24 5.36 -7.29
N VAL A 12 -11.17 5.95 -6.76
CA VAL A 12 -10.07 5.24 -6.11
C VAL A 12 -10.25 5.32 -4.59
N THR A 13 -9.91 4.24 -3.90
CA THR A 13 -10.06 4.13 -2.44
C THR A 13 -8.89 4.71 -1.65
N ASP A 14 -7.93 5.34 -2.33
CA ASP A 14 -6.83 6.07 -1.69
C ASP A 14 -7.23 7.51 -1.34
N ALA A 15 -6.48 8.14 -0.45
CA ALA A 15 -6.67 9.54 -0.04
C ALA A 15 -6.32 10.53 -1.18
N THR A 16 -5.53 10.11 -2.15
CA THR A 16 -5.13 10.91 -3.30
C THR A 16 -5.45 10.20 -4.60
N ARG A 17 -5.65 10.97 -5.67
CA ARG A 17 -5.84 10.40 -7.01
C ARG A 17 -4.58 9.68 -7.47
N LEU A 18 -4.75 8.57 -8.18
CA LEU A 18 -3.63 7.84 -8.76
C LEU A 18 -2.94 8.68 -9.84
N THR A 19 -1.62 8.76 -9.80
CA THR A 19 -0.82 9.45 -10.83
C THR A 19 -1.03 8.84 -12.23
N SER A 20 -1.29 7.52 -12.28
CA SER A 20 -1.56 6.79 -13.52
C SER A 20 -2.99 6.96 -14.06
N ALA A 21 -3.91 7.54 -13.27
CA ALA A 21 -5.32 7.75 -13.64
C ALA A 21 -5.88 9.01 -12.95
N PRO A 22 -5.39 10.20 -13.26
CA PRO A 22 -5.73 11.45 -12.56
C PRO A 22 -7.18 11.89 -12.77
N ASP A 23 -7.87 11.37 -13.78
CA ASP A 23 -9.27 11.67 -14.07
C ASP A 23 -10.25 10.91 -13.17
N ILE A 24 -9.78 9.87 -12.45
CA ILE A 24 -10.63 9.11 -11.54
C ILE A 24 -10.60 9.79 -10.17
N PRO A 25 -11.77 10.21 -9.63
CA PRO A 25 -11.85 10.87 -8.34
C PRO A 25 -11.49 9.92 -7.19
N THR A 26 -11.13 10.47 -6.04
CA THR A 26 -11.02 9.70 -4.80
C THR A 26 -12.41 9.38 -4.23
N VAL A 27 -12.47 8.43 -3.29
CA VAL A 27 -13.73 8.14 -2.57
C VAL A 27 -14.26 9.34 -1.79
N ASP A 28 -13.39 10.23 -1.30
CA ASP A 28 -13.78 11.48 -0.64
C ASP A 28 -14.49 12.42 -1.62
N GLU A 29 -13.90 12.64 -2.79
CA GLU A 29 -14.48 13.47 -3.85
C GLU A 29 -15.79 12.87 -4.39
N ALA A 30 -15.92 11.54 -4.34
CA ALA A 30 -17.14 10.82 -4.72
C ALA A 30 -18.22 10.79 -3.61
N GLY A 31 -17.96 11.37 -2.42
CA GLY A 31 -18.91 11.44 -1.32
C GLY A 31 -18.92 10.23 -0.36
N PHE A 32 -17.88 9.41 -0.38
CA PHE A 32 -17.75 8.19 0.43
C PHE A 32 -16.48 8.19 1.30
N PRO A 33 -16.29 9.16 2.22
CA PRO A 33 -15.03 9.32 2.97
C PRO A 33 -14.69 8.15 3.90
N GLN A 34 -15.62 7.24 4.20
CA GLN A 34 -15.35 6.06 5.03
C GLN A 34 -14.76 4.88 4.25
N LEU A 35 -14.69 4.95 2.92
CA LEU A 35 -14.21 3.86 2.06
C LEU A 35 -12.70 3.93 1.76
N HIS A 36 -11.91 4.50 2.66
CA HIS A 36 -10.45 4.47 2.54
C HIS A 36 -9.92 3.05 2.76
N ILE A 37 -9.51 2.41 1.67
CA ILE A 37 -8.88 1.09 1.66
C ILE A 37 -7.65 1.19 0.78
N SER A 38 -6.46 1.13 1.39
CA SER A 38 -5.20 1.09 0.66
C SER A 38 -4.57 -0.29 0.78
N VAL A 39 -4.07 -0.82 -0.33
CA VAL A 39 -3.30 -2.05 -0.37
C VAL A 39 -1.84 -1.70 -0.34
N TRP A 40 -1.13 -2.18 0.65
CA TRP A 40 0.30 -1.94 0.80
C TRP A 40 1.09 -3.25 0.79
N GLY A 41 2.35 -3.20 0.39
CA GLY A 41 3.28 -4.32 0.42
C GLY A 41 4.46 -4.03 1.32
N GLY A 42 4.99 -5.07 1.98
CA GLY A 42 6.17 -4.95 2.84
C GLY A 42 7.05 -6.19 2.81
N LEU A 43 8.35 -6.01 3.10
CA LEU A 43 9.29 -7.09 3.30
C LEU A 43 9.32 -7.46 4.79
N PHE A 44 9.05 -8.72 5.08
CA PHE A 44 9.08 -9.25 6.44
C PHE A 44 10.19 -10.27 6.61
N VAL A 45 10.70 -10.37 7.81
CA VAL A 45 11.74 -11.33 8.21
C VAL A 45 11.27 -12.15 9.41
N PRO A 46 11.82 -13.35 9.65
CA PRO A 46 11.46 -14.16 10.80
C PRO A 46 11.71 -13.43 12.12
N LYS A 47 10.90 -13.77 13.15
CA LYS A 47 11.09 -13.25 14.50
C LYS A 47 12.49 -13.59 15.01
N GLY A 48 13.17 -12.60 15.60
CA GLY A 48 14.52 -12.78 16.14
C GLY A 48 15.64 -12.50 15.14
N THR A 49 15.32 -12.08 13.90
CA THR A 49 16.35 -11.62 12.96
C THR A 49 17.14 -10.45 13.56
N PRO A 50 18.49 -10.50 13.55
CA PRO A 50 19.32 -9.45 14.11
C PRO A 50 19.06 -8.08 13.49
N LYS A 51 19.06 -7.02 14.30
CA LYS A 51 18.83 -5.63 13.82
C LYS A 51 19.80 -5.22 12.71
N SER A 52 21.04 -5.68 12.74
CA SER A 52 22.04 -5.41 11.70
C SER A 52 21.66 -6.01 10.35
N VAL A 53 21.01 -7.18 10.34
CA VAL A 53 20.48 -7.81 9.11
C VAL A 53 19.28 -7.03 8.59
N ILE A 54 18.37 -6.65 9.49
CA ILE A 54 17.19 -5.82 9.12
C ILE A 54 17.64 -4.49 8.50
N ALA A 55 18.65 -3.83 9.12
CA ALA A 55 19.17 -2.58 8.59
C ALA A 55 19.79 -2.74 7.18
N LYS A 56 20.52 -3.83 6.92
CA LYS A 56 21.09 -4.12 5.60
C LYS A 56 19.99 -4.37 4.56
N LEU A 57 18.97 -5.15 4.90
CA LEU A 57 17.84 -5.42 4.03
C LEU A 57 17.04 -4.16 3.74
N ASN A 58 16.77 -3.34 4.73
CA ASN A 58 16.10 -2.05 4.56
C ASN A 58 16.89 -1.12 3.64
N ALA A 59 18.20 -1.00 3.82
CA ALA A 59 19.06 -0.21 2.95
C ALA A 59 19.03 -0.70 1.50
N ALA A 60 19.09 -2.01 1.28
CA ALA A 60 18.99 -2.61 -0.06
C ALA A 60 17.62 -2.37 -0.69
N ALA A 61 16.53 -2.57 0.06
CA ALA A 61 15.17 -2.30 -0.40
C ALA A 61 14.99 -0.82 -0.77
N THR A 62 15.45 0.09 0.07
CA THR A 62 15.36 1.54 -0.17
C THR A 62 16.16 1.95 -1.42
N THR A 63 17.33 1.34 -1.66
CA THR A 63 18.11 1.54 -2.88
C THR A 63 17.36 1.04 -4.10
N ALA A 64 16.77 -0.16 -4.04
CA ALA A 64 15.97 -0.71 -5.13
C ALA A 64 14.74 0.16 -5.44
N LEU A 65 14.03 0.64 -4.42
CA LEU A 65 12.87 1.54 -4.58
C LEU A 65 13.22 2.93 -5.14
N ALA A 66 14.50 3.33 -5.09
CA ALA A 66 14.99 4.54 -5.73
C ALA A 66 15.32 4.35 -7.23
N ASP A 67 15.47 3.10 -7.68
CA ASP A 67 15.79 2.78 -9.08
C ASP A 67 14.60 3.13 -10.00
N PRO A 68 14.83 3.91 -11.09
CA PRO A 68 13.77 4.30 -12.02
C PRO A 68 13.07 3.12 -12.70
N THR A 69 13.79 2.01 -12.93
CA THR A 69 13.23 0.81 -13.56
C THR A 69 12.26 0.11 -12.63
N VAL A 70 12.64 -0.03 -11.35
CA VAL A 70 11.78 -0.60 -10.30
C VAL A 70 10.54 0.28 -10.11
N ARG A 71 10.72 1.60 -10.00
CA ARG A 71 9.59 2.53 -9.85
C ARG A 71 8.61 2.44 -11.01
N ARG A 72 9.11 2.35 -12.24
CA ARG A 72 8.28 2.18 -13.43
C ARG A 72 7.53 0.86 -13.42
N ALA A 73 8.20 -0.23 -13.04
CA ALA A 73 7.55 -1.55 -12.93
C ALA A 73 6.42 -1.55 -11.91
N LEU A 74 6.62 -0.92 -10.73
CA LEU A 74 5.60 -0.77 -9.71
C LEU A 74 4.43 0.09 -10.20
N ALA A 75 4.70 1.24 -10.82
CA ALA A 75 3.67 2.11 -11.38
C ALA A 75 2.81 1.41 -12.44
N ASN A 76 3.40 0.52 -13.26
CA ASN A 76 2.67 -0.25 -14.27
C ASN A 76 1.62 -1.22 -13.68
N ILE A 77 1.81 -1.64 -12.43
CA ILE A 77 0.84 -2.48 -11.69
C ILE A 77 0.00 -1.66 -10.70
N GLY A 78 0.04 -0.33 -10.79
CA GLY A 78 -0.73 0.56 -9.92
C GLY A 78 -0.20 0.70 -8.51
N GLN A 79 1.08 0.34 -8.26
CA GLN A 79 1.73 0.51 -6.97
C GLN A 79 2.53 1.80 -6.93
N GLU A 80 2.29 2.63 -5.94
CA GLU A 80 3.09 3.82 -5.67
C GLU A 80 4.14 3.54 -4.59
N VAL A 81 5.34 4.10 -4.79
CA VAL A 81 6.42 3.98 -3.80
C VAL A 81 6.21 5.05 -2.74
N VAL A 82 6.05 4.63 -1.49
CA VAL A 82 5.90 5.55 -0.35
C VAL A 82 7.10 6.50 -0.23
N PRO A 83 6.92 7.71 0.33
CA PRO A 83 7.99 8.66 0.60
C PRO A 83 9.15 8.03 1.37
N ARG A 84 10.37 8.50 1.12
CA ARG A 84 11.59 7.87 1.68
C ARG A 84 11.61 7.82 3.20
N GLU A 85 11.06 8.82 3.86
CA GLU A 85 10.92 8.88 5.31
C GLU A 85 10.00 7.80 5.88
N GLN A 86 9.14 7.23 5.07
CA GLN A 86 8.25 6.11 5.42
C GLN A 86 8.84 4.73 5.08
N GLN A 87 9.99 4.68 4.40
CA GLN A 87 10.65 3.43 4.01
C GLN A 87 11.51 2.88 5.16
N THR A 88 10.96 2.78 6.35
CA THR A 88 11.64 2.29 7.55
C THR A 88 10.90 1.11 8.18
N PRO A 89 11.60 0.22 8.92
CA PRO A 89 10.95 -0.86 9.66
C PRO A 89 9.88 -0.36 10.64
N GLU A 90 10.12 0.78 11.28
CA GLU A 90 9.22 1.37 12.26
C GLU A 90 7.93 1.91 11.58
N ALA A 91 8.06 2.55 10.43
CA ALA A 91 6.91 3.01 9.65
C ALA A 91 6.05 1.84 9.19
N LEU A 92 6.66 0.77 8.66
CA LEU A 92 5.94 -0.45 8.26
C LEU A 92 5.23 -1.11 9.45
N ALA A 93 5.88 -1.19 10.62
CA ALA A 93 5.26 -1.72 11.83
C ALA A 93 4.05 -0.87 12.27
N GLY A 94 4.14 0.45 12.13
CA GLY A 94 3.03 1.37 12.40
C GLY A 94 1.82 1.14 11.50
N VAL A 95 2.04 1.01 10.19
CA VAL A 95 1.00 0.71 9.19
C VAL A 95 0.34 -0.63 9.50
N GLN A 96 1.15 -1.68 9.73
CA GLN A 96 0.63 -3.01 10.06
C GLN A 96 -0.23 -2.99 11.32
N LYS A 97 0.22 -2.30 12.37
CA LYS A 97 -0.53 -2.17 13.63
C LYS A 97 -1.88 -1.48 13.41
N ALA A 98 -1.87 -0.35 12.70
CA ALA A 98 -3.08 0.41 12.41
C ALA A 98 -4.10 -0.42 11.61
N ASP A 99 -3.64 -1.18 10.62
CA ASP A 99 -4.49 -2.07 9.84
C ASP A 99 -5.06 -3.22 10.67
N ILE A 100 -4.28 -3.82 11.55
CA ILE A 100 -4.78 -4.85 12.46
C ILE A 100 -5.87 -4.27 13.37
N GLU A 101 -5.66 -3.09 13.95
CA GLU A 101 -6.62 -2.42 14.82
C GLU A 101 -7.92 -2.06 14.07
N LYS A 102 -7.83 -1.67 12.80
CA LYS A 102 -8.96 -1.33 11.94
C LYS A 102 -9.74 -2.57 11.50
N TRP A 103 -9.04 -3.55 10.94
CA TRP A 103 -9.70 -4.67 10.24
C TRP A 103 -10.07 -5.83 11.13
N TRP A 104 -9.32 -6.08 12.21
CA TRP A 104 -9.58 -7.24 13.08
C TRP A 104 -10.97 -7.28 13.70
N PRO A 105 -11.54 -6.17 14.20
CA PRO A 105 -12.92 -6.16 14.68
C PRO A 105 -13.95 -6.51 13.60
N ILE A 106 -13.74 -5.97 12.37
CA ILE A 106 -14.63 -6.19 11.23
C ILE A 106 -14.58 -7.66 10.80
N ILE A 107 -13.38 -8.23 10.66
CA ILE A 107 -13.16 -9.64 10.29
C ILE A 107 -13.84 -10.55 11.30
N LYS A 108 -13.69 -10.28 12.61
CA LYS A 108 -14.35 -11.05 13.67
C LYS A 108 -15.88 -10.94 13.61
N ALA A 109 -16.40 -9.74 13.48
CA ALA A 109 -17.85 -9.51 13.44
C ALA A 109 -18.50 -10.18 12.22
N ALA A 110 -17.81 -10.19 11.09
CA ALA A 110 -18.25 -10.83 9.85
C ALA A 110 -17.96 -12.35 9.81
N ASN A 111 -17.31 -12.92 10.85
CA ASN A 111 -16.91 -14.33 10.93
C ASN A 111 -16.11 -14.81 9.68
N ILE A 112 -15.26 -13.93 9.14
CA ILE A 112 -14.41 -14.25 7.99
C ILE A 112 -13.29 -15.18 8.45
N LYS A 113 -13.18 -16.33 7.81
CA LYS A 113 -12.13 -17.33 8.05
C LYS A 113 -11.18 -17.35 6.86
N ALA A 114 -9.87 -17.45 7.14
CA ALA A 114 -8.89 -17.77 6.10
C ALA A 114 -9.08 -19.23 5.68
N GLU A 115 -9.13 -19.47 4.37
CA GLU A 115 -9.09 -20.82 3.79
C GLU A 115 -7.63 -21.33 3.75
#